data_fabf792995e583c009d09cab66497abe
#
_entry.id   fabf792995e583c009d09cab66497abe
#
_cell.length_a   1.000
_cell.length_b   1.000
_cell.length_c   1.000
_cell.angle_alpha   90.00
_cell.angle_beta   90.00
_cell.angle_gamma   90.00
#
_symmetry.space_group_name_H-M   'P 1'
#
loop_
_entity.id
_entity.type
_entity.pdbx_description
1 polymer ?
#
loop_
_entity_poly.entity_id
_entity_poly.type
_entity_poly.pdbx_seq_one_letter_code
_entity_poly.pdbx_strand_id
1 'polypeptide(L)'
;MGETAAGIYGVSTKIPNLISTISTIFFQAWNMSAIEENDSKDRSRFYHRVFDTYQSFMFIASAGLIVFVRILSNILIDSNTYPEYATAFLYTPVLIVGVLMMCFNQFLSSVYSATQHTTHSFWTSLVAAIVNIVLNIILIHIWGIMGAAIATFASYFVCYCIRIVDARKYVPFPVNHAKFAANTAALFLLGIVVVEAPPMWILILAVGFVFMVLYNFNAITQTLGQLRRRK
;
A
#
# COMPACT_ATOMS: atom_id res chain seq x y z
N MET A 1 -5.00 20.30 15.22
CA MET A 1 -3.96 19.54 15.96
C MET A 1 -2.86 20.53 16.34
N GLY A 2 -2.23 20.33 17.54
CA GLY A 2 -1.04 21.10 17.93
C GLY A 2 0.21 20.65 17.17
N GLU A 3 1.31 21.39 17.28
CA GLU A 3 2.60 21.10 16.63
C GLU A 3 3.12 19.70 16.99
N THR A 4 3.01 19.28 18.24
CA THR A 4 3.39 17.94 18.70
C THR A 4 2.65 16.83 17.96
N ALA A 5 1.34 16.97 17.76
CA ALA A 5 0.55 15.95 17.03
C ALA A 5 0.92 15.87 15.55
N ALA A 6 1.23 17.03 14.92
CA ALA A 6 1.74 17.06 13.56
C ALA A 6 3.13 16.40 13.46
N GLY A 7 3.99 16.61 14.45
CA GLY A 7 5.29 15.97 14.58
C GLY A 7 5.18 14.44 14.70
N ILE A 8 4.30 13.93 15.59
CA ILE A 8 4.04 12.50 15.76
C ILE A 8 3.55 11.88 14.44
N TYR A 9 2.60 12.54 13.75
CA TYR A 9 2.11 12.07 12.45
C TYR A 9 3.26 12.01 11.42
N GLY A 10 4.07 13.08 11.32
CA GLY A 10 5.22 13.13 10.42
C GLY A 10 6.23 12.02 10.68
N VAL A 11 6.53 11.72 11.94
CA VAL A 11 7.41 10.62 12.31
C VAL A 11 6.79 9.25 11.99
N SER A 12 5.47 9.09 12.20
CA SER A 12 4.74 7.87 11.86
C SER A 12 4.77 7.51 10.37
N THR A 13 5.05 8.47 9.49
CA THR A 13 5.16 8.23 8.03
C THR A 13 6.54 7.71 7.59
N LYS A 14 7.57 7.75 8.45
CA LYS A 14 8.93 7.31 8.06
C LYS A 14 8.97 5.86 7.61
N ILE A 15 8.35 4.94 8.35
CA ILE A 15 8.31 3.51 8.01
C ILE A 15 7.44 3.25 6.78
N PRO A 16 6.19 3.78 6.65
CA PRO A 16 5.40 3.68 5.44
C PRO A 16 6.13 4.15 4.17
N ASN A 17 6.95 5.18 4.27
CA ASN A 17 7.72 5.70 3.13
C ASN A 17 8.72 4.68 2.55
N LEU A 18 9.13 3.65 3.29
CA LEU A 18 9.93 2.56 2.75
C LEU A 18 9.16 1.78 1.68
N ILE A 19 7.85 1.60 1.84
CA ILE A 19 6.98 0.98 0.83
C ILE A 19 6.94 1.84 -0.45
N SER A 20 6.80 3.15 -0.32
CA SER A 20 6.79 4.04 -1.48
C SER A 20 8.13 4.06 -2.21
N THR A 21 9.24 3.96 -1.48
CA THR A 21 10.58 3.87 -2.07
C THR A 21 10.74 2.59 -2.91
N ILE A 22 10.34 1.44 -2.37
CA ILE A 22 10.34 0.17 -3.11
C ILE A 22 9.45 0.28 -4.36
N SER A 23 8.26 0.86 -4.22
CA SER A 23 7.34 1.10 -5.33
C SER A 23 7.97 1.98 -6.41
N THR A 24 8.65 3.06 -6.04
CA THR A 24 9.28 3.98 -6.97
C THR A 24 10.35 3.29 -7.82
N ILE A 25 11.20 2.46 -7.21
CA ILE A 25 12.21 1.66 -7.92
C ILE A 25 11.53 0.74 -8.95
N PHE A 26 10.44 0.08 -8.56
CA PHE A 26 9.67 -0.74 -9.49
C PHE A 26 9.13 0.09 -10.66
N PHE A 27 8.57 1.28 -10.39
CA PHE A 27 7.96 2.11 -11.43
C PHE A 27 8.94 2.72 -12.42
N GLN A 28 10.20 2.93 -12.06
CA GLN A 28 11.23 3.36 -12.99
C GLN A 28 11.41 2.36 -14.15
N ALA A 29 11.36 1.05 -13.86
CA ALA A 29 11.40 0.02 -14.88
C ALA A 29 10.03 -0.25 -15.54
N TRP A 30 8.97 -0.25 -14.74
CA TRP A 30 7.62 -0.60 -15.18
C TRP A 30 7.04 0.36 -16.23
N ASN A 31 7.20 1.68 -16.06
CA ASN A 31 6.61 2.66 -16.96
C ASN A 31 7.07 2.49 -18.41
N MET A 32 8.35 2.14 -18.63
CA MET A 32 8.88 1.88 -19.96
C MET A 32 8.24 0.62 -20.56
N SER A 33 8.21 -0.48 -19.80
CA SER A 33 7.59 -1.73 -20.22
C SER A 33 6.08 -1.60 -20.49
N ALA A 34 5.38 -0.77 -19.72
CA ALA A 34 3.94 -0.53 -19.91
C ALA A 34 3.64 0.18 -21.23
N ILE A 35 4.50 1.11 -21.65
CA ILE A 35 4.36 1.83 -22.92
C ILE A 35 4.69 0.89 -24.10
N GLU A 36 5.80 0.15 -24.03
CA GLU A 36 6.24 -0.78 -25.08
C GLU A 36 5.21 -1.89 -25.35
N GLU A 37 4.57 -2.42 -24.30
CA GLU A 37 3.58 -3.50 -24.42
C GLU A 37 2.16 -3.01 -24.72
N ASN A 38 1.92 -1.70 -24.78
CA ASN A 38 0.55 -1.17 -24.97
C ASN A 38 -0.08 -1.62 -26.29
N ASP A 39 0.69 -1.78 -27.35
CA ASP A 39 0.22 -2.20 -28.67
C ASP A 39 0.24 -3.72 -28.89
N SER A 40 0.72 -4.47 -27.88
CA SER A 40 0.79 -5.93 -27.91
C SER A 40 -0.60 -6.58 -27.84
N LYS A 41 -0.83 -7.67 -28.61
CA LYS A 41 -2.05 -8.48 -28.54
C LYS A 41 -2.22 -9.14 -27.14
N ASP A 42 -1.12 -9.36 -26.43
CA ASP A 42 -1.10 -10.01 -25.13
C ASP A 42 -1.06 -9.01 -23.96
N ARG A 43 -1.26 -7.70 -24.20
CA ARG A 43 -1.17 -6.64 -23.18
C ARG A 43 -1.98 -6.93 -21.92
N SER A 44 -3.22 -7.40 -22.07
CA SER A 44 -4.10 -7.72 -20.92
C SER A 44 -3.49 -8.79 -20.00
N ARG A 45 -2.93 -9.86 -20.60
CA ARG A 45 -2.26 -10.94 -19.84
C ARG A 45 -0.96 -10.44 -19.19
N PHE A 46 -0.23 -9.58 -19.88
CA PHE A 46 0.99 -8.96 -19.36
C PHE A 46 0.68 -8.08 -18.14
N TYR A 47 -0.27 -7.14 -18.26
CA TYR A 47 -0.69 -6.27 -17.15
C TYR A 47 -1.22 -7.07 -15.95
N HIS A 48 -2.05 -8.10 -16.20
CA HIS A 48 -2.53 -8.99 -15.14
C HIS A 48 -1.40 -9.62 -14.35
N ARG A 49 -0.44 -10.22 -15.05
CA ARG A 49 0.69 -10.91 -14.44
C ARG A 49 1.55 -9.97 -13.61
N VAL A 50 1.91 -8.83 -14.19
CA VAL A 50 2.76 -7.85 -13.49
C VAL A 50 2.01 -7.29 -12.28
N PHE A 51 0.72 -6.96 -12.42
CA PHE A 51 -0.07 -6.46 -11.31
C PHE A 51 -0.22 -7.48 -10.18
N ASP A 52 -0.52 -8.75 -10.48
CA ASP A 52 -0.67 -9.79 -9.44
C ASP A 52 0.66 -10.06 -8.71
N THR A 53 1.78 -10.05 -9.44
CA THR A 53 3.12 -10.21 -8.82
C THR A 53 3.49 -9.00 -7.98
N TYR A 54 3.32 -7.79 -8.50
CA TYR A 54 3.57 -6.53 -7.81
C TYR A 54 2.72 -6.44 -6.55
N GLN A 55 1.41 -6.69 -6.67
CA GLN A 55 0.47 -6.69 -5.55
C GLN A 55 0.90 -7.69 -4.47
N SER A 56 1.22 -8.92 -4.84
CA SER A 56 1.62 -9.98 -3.90
C SER A 56 2.91 -9.62 -3.17
N PHE A 57 3.91 -9.10 -3.89
CA PHE A 57 5.16 -8.63 -3.30
C PHE A 57 4.94 -7.47 -2.32
N MET A 58 4.14 -6.47 -2.71
CA MET A 58 3.87 -5.29 -1.89
C MET A 58 3.08 -5.64 -0.62
N PHE A 59 2.16 -6.60 -0.68
CA PHE A 59 1.46 -7.11 0.50
C PHE A 59 2.41 -7.80 1.48
N ILE A 60 3.32 -8.65 0.98
CA ILE A 60 4.34 -9.32 1.82
C ILE A 60 5.28 -8.28 2.45
N ALA A 61 5.77 -7.31 1.68
CA ALA A 61 6.63 -6.25 2.18
C ALA A 61 5.94 -5.41 3.27
N SER A 62 4.67 -5.05 3.05
CA SER A 62 3.87 -4.30 4.03
C SER A 62 3.64 -5.12 5.30
N ALA A 63 3.34 -6.42 5.18
CA ALA A 63 3.21 -7.31 6.34
C ALA A 63 4.52 -7.39 7.13
N GLY A 64 5.65 -7.50 6.46
CA GLY A 64 6.98 -7.48 7.10
C GLY A 64 7.21 -6.17 7.87
N LEU A 65 6.92 -5.01 7.27
CA LEU A 65 7.07 -3.73 7.97
C LEU A 65 6.13 -3.61 9.18
N ILE A 66 4.89 -4.12 9.10
CA ILE A 66 3.96 -4.11 10.24
C ILE A 66 4.49 -5.01 11.37
N VAL A 67 4.97 -6.22 11.05
CA VAL A 67 5.53 -7.15 12.05
C VAL A 67 6.72 -6.55 12.78
N PHE A 68 7.60 -5.86 12.06
CA PHE A 68 8.80 -5.24 12.62
C PHE A 68 8.62 -3.79 13.06
N VAL A 69 7.40 -3.23 13.01
CA VAL A 69 7.17 -1.79 13.24
C VAL A 69 7.70 -1.30 14.60
N ARG A 70 7.54 -2.07 15.67
CA ARG A 70 8.06 -1.69 17.00
C ARG A 70 9.60 -1.62 17.02
N ILE A 71 10.26 -2.57 16.38
CA ILE A 71 11.74 -2.61 16.29
C ILE A 71 12.22 -1.45 15.41
N LEU A 72 11.58 -1.27 14.23
CA LEU A 72 11.92 -0.18 13.31
C LEU A 72 11.67 1.20 13.93
N SER A 73 10.59 1.36 14.69
CA SER A 73 10.33 2.60 15.41
C SER A 73 11.41 2.90 16.42
N ASN A 74 11.87 1.93 17.22
CA ASN A 74 12.93 2.13 18.19
C ASN A 74 14.28 2.48 17.54
N ILE A 75 14.53 2.02 16.31
CA ILE A 75 15.77 2.32 15.57
C ILE A 75 15.69 3.70 14.88
N LEU A 76 14.53 4.04 14.30
CA LEU A 76 14.37 5.22 13.46
C LEU A 76 13.93 6.47 14.23
N ILE A 77 13.40 6.29 15.44
CA ILE A 77 12.85 7.35 16.27
C ILE A 77 13.65 7.40 17.57
N ASP A 78 14.32 8.53 17.81
CA ASP A 78 15.00 8.78 19.08
C ASP A 78 13.98 9.17 20.16
N SER A 79 13.36 8.16 20.76
CA SER A 79 12.40 8.35 21.84
C SER A 79 13.05 8.74 23.18
N ASN A 80 14.37 8.67 23.30
CA ASN A 80 15.08 9.13 24.50
C ASN A 80 15.14 10.66 24.52
N THR A 81 15.41 11.27 23.37
CA THR A 81 15.44 12.74 23.23
C THR A 81 14.03 13.34 23.09
N TYR A 82 13.11 12.60 22.45
CA TYR A 82 11.74 13.05 22.18
C TYR A 82 10.71 11.99 22.61
N PRO A 83 10.38 11.89 23.92
CA PRO A 83 9.47 10.86 24.45
C PRO A 83 8.07 10.84 23.82
N GLU A 84 7.58 12.02 23.34
CA GLU A 84 6.29 12.15 22.68
C GLU A 84 6.18 11.35 21.39
N TYR A 85 7.31 11.10 20.71
CA TYR A 85 7.32 10.33 19.47
C TYR A 85 7.28 8.80 19.69
N ALA A 86 7.44 8.35 20.94
CA ALA A 86 7.33 6.94 21.28
C ALA A 86 5.98 6.32 20.87
N THR A 87 4.93 7.14 20.76
CA THR A 87 3.58 6.70 20.35
C THR A 87 3.39 6.59 18.82
N ALA A 88 4.37 7.02 18.02
CA ALA A 88 4.25 7.05 16.55
C ALA A 88 3.95 5.67 15.95
N PHE A 89 4.47 4.58 16.54
CA PHE A 89 4.24 3.23 16.06
C PHE A 89 2.76 2.79 16.10
N LEU A 90 1.93 3.44 16.92
CA LEU A 90 0.49 3.14 17.01
C LEU A 90 -0.26 3.48 15.71
N TYR A 91 0.17 4.52 15.03
CA TYR A 91 -0.47 5.03 13.79
C TYR A 91 0.14 4.42 12.53
N THR A 92 1.38 3.95 12.63
CA THR A 92 2.18 3.45 11.51
C THR A 92 1.52 2.29 10.74
N PRO A 93 0.88 1.26 11.36
CA PRO A 93 0.25 0.18 10.61
C PRO A 93 -0.85 0.65 9.65
N VAL A 94 -1.70 1.58 10.09
CA VAL A 94 -2.76 2.15 9.24
C VAL A 94 -2.15 2.95 8.09
N LEU A 95 -1.09 3.72 8.36
CA LEU A 95 -0.38 4.48 7.33
C LEU A 95 0.36 3.58 6.34
N ILE A 96 0.91 2.42 6.76
CA ILE A 96 1.49 1.42 5.85
C ILE A 96 0.44 0.96 4.84
N VAL A 97 -0.77 0.62 5.31
CA VAL A 97 -1.86 0.20 4.41
C VAL A 97 -2.31 1.37 3.52
N GLY A 98 -2.34 2.60 4.03
CA GLY A 98 -2.63 3.80 3.24
C GLY A 98 -1.62 4.02 2.11
N VAL A 99 -0.33 3.98 2.41
CA VAL A 99 0.74 4.12 1.41
C VAL A 99 0.74 2.95 0.42
N LEU A 100 0.42 1.74 0.86
CA LEU A 100 0.22 0.59 -0.02
C LEU A 100 -0.89 0.86 -1.06
N MET A 101 -2.04 1.42 -0.65
CA MET A 101 -3.10 1.82 -1.58
C MET A 101 -2.62 2.90 -2.56
N MET A 102 -1.82 3.86 -2.10
CA MET A 102 -1.18 4.84 -2.98
C MET A 102 -0.31 4.17 -4.03
N CYS A 103 0.48 3.17 -3.67
CA CYS A 103 1.34 2.41 -4.59
C CYS A 103 0.51 1.66 -5.65
N PHE A 104 -0.62 1.05 -5.27
CA PHE A 104 -1.54 0.44 -6.24
C PHE A 104 -2.19 1.47 -7.16
N ASN A 105 -2.52 2.65 -6.63
CA ASN A 105 -3.00 3.77 -7.45
C ASN A 105 -1.96 4.24 -8.48
N GLN A 106 -0.69 4.21 -8.13
CA GLN A 106 0.41 4.50 -9.06
C GLN A 106 0.45 3.49 -10.22
N PHE A 107 0.30 2.18 -9.90
CA PHE A 107 0.23 1.14 -10.95
C PHE A 107 -0.94 1.40 -11.90
N LEU A 108 -2.13 1.65 -11.38
CA LEU A 108 -3.30 1.93 -12.20
C LEU A 108 -3.16 3.22 -13.01
N SER A 109 -2.42 4.21 -12.47
CA SER A 109 -2.10 5.44 -13.19
C SER A 109 -1.21 5.21 -14.41
N SER A 110 -0.33 4.20 -14.38
CA SER A 110 0.52 3.87 -15.54
C SER A 110 -0.30 3.37 -16.73
N VAL A 111 -1.48 2.78 -16.50
CA VAL A 111 -2.42 2.42 -17.58
C VAL A 111 -2.86 3.65 -18.35
N TYR A 112 -3.22 4.73 -17.64
CA TYR A 112 -3.62 5.99 -18.28
C TYR A 112 -2.46 6.63 -19.04
N SER A 113 -1.24 6.56 -18.51
CA SER A 113 -0.06 7.09 -19.19
C SER A 113 0.25 6.31 -20.44
N ALA A 114 0.22 4.99 -20.41
CA ALA A 114 0.49 4.12 -21.55
C ALA A 114 -0.59 4.26 -22.65
N THR A 115 -1.84 4.50 -22.27
CA THR A 115 -2.94 4.68 -23.21
C THR A 115 -3.23 6.15 -23.58
N GLN A 116 -2.40 7.09 -23.13
CA GLN A 116 -2.52 8.54 -23.36
C GLN A 116 -3.83 9.19 -22.81
N HIS A 117 -4.42 8.59 -21.77
CA HIS A 117 -5.63 9.10 -21.13
C HIS A 117 -5.34 9.75 -19.77
N THR A 118 -4.27 10.55 -19.67
CA THR A 118 -3.77 11.14 -18.41
C THR A 118 -4.77 12.01 -17.66
N THR A 119 -5.75 12.59 -18.35
CA THR A 119 -6.83 13.37 -17.74
C THR A 119 -7.62 12.56 -16.70
N HIS A 120 -7.81 11.26 -16.90
CA HIS A 120 -8.47 10.37 -15.93
C HIS A 120 -7.65 10.22 -14.64
N SER A 121 -6.32 10.15 -14.77
CA SER A 121 -5.42 10.14 -13.61
C SER A 121 -5.56 11.40 -12.77
N PHE A 122 -5.69 12.57 -13.41
CA PHE A 122 -5.92 13.85 -12.73
C PHE A 122 -7.24 13.87 -11.96
N TRP A 123 -8.36 13.55 -12.61
CA TRP A 123 -9.68 13.60 -11.97
C TRP A 123 -9.81 12.60 -10.82
N THR A 124 -9.29 11.40 -10.96
CA THR A 124 -9.33 10.41 -9.87
C THR A 124 -8.47 10.84 -8.68
N SER A 125 -7.34 11.50 -8.93
CA SER A 125 -6.51 12.07 -7.86
C SER A 125 -7.20 13.25 -7.18
N LEU A 126 -7.89 14.10 -7.94
CA LEU A 126 -8.65 15.24 -7.39
C LEU A 126 -9.78 14.75 -6.46
N VAL A 127 -10.53 13.73 -6.87
CA VAL A 127 -11.56 13.12 -6.01
C VAL A 127 -10.94 12.58 -4.72
N ALA A 128 -9.82 11.88 -4.80
CA ALA A 128 -9.12 11.39 -3.61
C ALA A 128 -8.66 12.52 -2.68
N ALA A 129 -8.17 13.62 -3.25
CA ALA A 129 -7.76 14.80 -2.47
C ALA A 129 -8.95 15.45 -1.75
N ILE A 130 -10.10 15.60 -2.42
CA ILE A 130 -11.32 16.13 -1.80
C ILE A 130 -11.78 15.20 -0.67
N VAL A 131 -11.84 13.89 -0.91
CA VAL A 131 -12.20 12.90 0.12
C VAL A 131 -11.23 12.98 1.30
N ASN A 132 -9.92 13.11 1.05
CA ASN A 132 -8.93 13.24 2.10
C ASN A 132 -9.17 14.48 2.96
N ILE A 133 -9.40 15.65 2.35
CA ILE A 133 -9.65 16.91 3.07
C ILE A 133 -10.90 16.77 3.93
N VAL A 134 -12.02 16.29 3.37
CA VAL A 134 -13.30 16.14 4.09
C VAL A 134 -13.14 15.17 5.27
N LEU A 135 -12.54 14.01 5.03
CA LEU A 135 -12.33 13.02 6.08
C LEU A 135 -11.36 13.50 7.16
N ASN A 136 -10.30 14.25 6.82
CA ASN A 136 -9.41 14.83 7.81
C ASN A 136 -10.14 15.82 8.71
N ILE A 137 -10.97 16.72 8.15
CA ILE A 137 -11.75 17.67 8.94
C ILE A 137 -12.65 16.94 9.96
N ILE A 138 -13.30 15.85 9.56
CA ILE A 138 -14.22 15.11 10.42
C ILE A 138 -13.45 14.21 11.41
N LEU A 139 -12.56 13.36 10.90
CA LEU A 139 -11.95 12.28 11.70
C LEU A 139 -10.88 12.80 12.67
N ILE A 140 -10.19 13.89 12.34
CA ILE A 140 -9.22 14.51 13.27
C ILE A 140 -9.93 15.02 14.53
N HIS A 141 -11.15 15.56 14.41
CA HIS A 141 -11.92 16.01 15.57
C HIS A 141 -12.36 14.84 16.46
N ILE A 142 -12.61 13.65 15.88
CA ILE A 142 -13.12 12.49 16.61
C ILE A 142 -11.99 11.65 17.20
N TRP A 143 -10.95 11.37 16.39
CA TRP A 143 -9.90 10.40 16.72
C TRP A 143 -8.47 10.97 16.67
N GLY A 144 -8.32 12.27 16.56
CA GLY A 144 -7.00 12.92 16.56
C GLY A 144 -6.09 12.39 15.45
N ILE A 145 -4.86 11.99 15.81
CA ILE A 145 -3.84 11.49 14.87
C ILE A 145 -4.30 10.22 14.15
N MET A 146 -4.99 9.30 14.84
CA MET A 146 -5.53 8.09 14.22
C MET A 146 -6.57 8.45 13.15
N GLY A 147 -7.37 9.49 13.37
CA GLY A 147 -8.32 10.01 12.40
C GLY A 147 -7.64 10.46 11.11
N ALA A 148 -6.49 11.15 11.20
CA ALA A 148 -5.71 11.55 10.04
C ALA A 148 -5.13 10.33 9.28
N ALA A 149 -4.68 9.30 10.00
CA ALA A 149 -4.18 8.06 9.39
C ALA A 149 -5.30 7.31 8.64
N ILE A 150 -6.48 7.21 9.24
CA ILE A 150 -7.65 6.59 8.61
C ILE A 150 -8.13 7.40 7.40
N ALA A 151 -8.15 8.74 7.48
CA ALA A 151 -8.51 9.61 6.36
C ALA A 151 -7.57 9.40 5.17
N THR A 152 -6.27 9.26 5.44
CA THR A 152 -5.25 8.97 4.41
C THR A 152 -5.48 7.62 3.76
N PHE A 153 -5.69 6.55 4.54
CA PHE A 153 -6.03 5.23 3.99
C PHE A 153 -7.33 5.29 3.16
N ALA A 154 -8.40 5.85 3.72
CA ALA A 154 -9.71 5.85 3.07
C ALA A 154 -9.70 6.62 1.74
N SER A 155 -9.01 7.75 1.67
CA SER A 155 -8.91 8.54 0.44
C SER A 155 -8.17 7.78 -0.68
N TYR A 156 -7.05 7.13 -0.36
CA TYR A 156 -6.33 6.30 -1.33
C TYR A 156 -7.10 5.04 -1.70
N PHE A 157 -7.85 4.46 -0.78
CA PHE A 157 -8.71 3.31 -1.07
C PHE A 157 -9.88 3.68 -1.99
N VAL A 158 -10.52 4.82 -1.78
CA VAL A 158 -11.55 5.36 -2.71
C VAL A 158 -10.95 5.58 -4.10
N CYS A 159 -9.76 6.19 -4.18
CA CYS A 159 -9.06 6.35 -5.45
C CYS A 159 -8.81 5.00 -6.15
N TYR A 160 -8.37 3.99 -5.39
CA TYR A 160 -8.16 2.65 -5.91
C TYR A 160 -9.45 2.03 -6.45
N CYS A 161 -10.56 2.14 -5.72
CA CYS A 161 -11.85 1.62 -6.16
C CYS A 161 -12.34 2.26 -7.47
N ILE A 162 -12.12 3.58 -7.62
CA ILE A 162 -12.46 4.27 -8.86
C ILE A 162 -11.53 3.83 -9.99
N ARG A 163 -10.21 3.84 -9.75
CA ARG A 163 -9.21 3.52 -10.77
C ARG A 163 -9.26 2.07 -11.25
N ILE A 164 -9.53 1.10 -10.35
CA ILE A 164 -9.58 -0.31 -10.74
C ILE A 164 -10.73 -0.60 -11.72
N VAL A 165 -11.81 0.15 -11.63
CA VAL A 165 -12.94 0.06 -12.56
C VAL A 165 -12.65 0.82 -13.85
N ASP A 166 -12.14 2.05 -13.73
CA ASP A 166 -11.94 2.95 -14.87
C ASP A 166 -10.76 2.54 -15.75
N ALA A 167 -9.60 2.21 -15.18
CA ALA A 167 -8.42 1.79 -15.94
C ALA A 167 -8.64 0.51 -16.75
N ARG A 168 -9.51 -0.40 -16.28
CA ARG A 168 -9.86 -1.64 -16.98
C ARG A 168 -10.71 -1.42 -18.25
N LYS A 169 -11.24 -0.22 -18.45
CA LYS A 169 -11.89 0.15 -19.73
C LYS A 169 -10.85 0.30 -20.86
N TYR A 170 -9.62 0.70 -20.51
CA TYR A 170 -8.53 0.91 -21.46
C TYR A 170 -7.69 -0.34 -21.66
N VAL A 171 -7.34 -1.02 -20.57
CA VAL A 171 -6.66 -2.32 -20.59
C VAL A 171 -7.44 -3.30 -19.70
N PRO A 172 -8.24 -4.19 -20.30
CA PRO A 172 -9.07 -5.14 -19.55
C PRO A 172 -8.22 -6.29 -19.03
N PHE A 173 -7.78 -6.23 -17.77
CA PHE A 173 -7.08 -7.33 -17.10
C PHE A 173 -7.86 -7.80 -15.88
N PRO A 174 -7.89 -9.11 -15.59
CA PRO A 174 -8.61 -9.65 -14.44
C PRO A 174 -7.90 -9.27 -13.14
N VAL A 175 -8.67 -8.96 -12.10
CA VAL A 175 -8.18 -8.68 -10.76
C VAL A 175 -8.94 -9.54 -9.76
N ASN A 176 -8.23 -10.22 -8.89
CA ASN A 176 -8.84 -11.03 -7.83
C ASN A 176 -9.19 -10.14 -6.62
N HIS A 177 -10.39 -9.58 -6.64
CA HIS A 177 -10.88 -8.70 -5.57
C HIS A 177 -10.98 -9.40 -4.21
N ALA A 178 -11.28 -10.70 -4.18
CA ALA A 178 -11.33 -11.47 -2.94
C ALA A 178 -9.94 -11.61 -2.32
N LYS A 179 -8.92 -11.93 -3.12
CA LYS A 179 -7.51 -11.98 -2.68
C LYS A 179 -7.05 -10.62 -2.16
N PHE A 180 -7.40 -9.55 -2.87
CA PHE A 180 -7.08 -8.18 -2.45
C PHE A 180 -7.71 -7.83 -1.09
N ALA A 181 -9.01 -8.08 -0.93
CA ALA A 181 -9.72 -7.81 0.31
C ALA A 181 -9.18 -8.65 1.48
N ALA A 182 -8.90 -9.94 1.26
CA ALA A 182 -8.33 -10.83 2.27
C ALA A 182 -6.94 -10.35 2.72
N ASN A 183 -6.06 -9.98 1.79
CA ASN A 183 -4.73 -9.44 2.12
C ASN A 183 -4.84 -8.12 2.89
N THR A 184 -5.72 -7.20 2.46
CA THR A 184 -5.93 -5.92 3.15
C THR A 184 -6.46 -6.13 4.57
N ALA A 185 -7.44 -7.02 4.75
CA ALA A 185 -7.97 -7.39 6.07
C ALA A 185 -6.87 -8.01 6.95
N ALA A 186 -6.04 -8.90 6.40
CA ALA A 186 -4.94 -9.51 7.14
C ALA A 186 -3.91 -8.46 7.61
N LEU A 187 -3.58 -7.44 6.80
CA LEU A 187 -2.71 -6.35 7.23
C LEU A 187 -3.30 -5.56 8.40
N PHE A 188 -4.60 -5.25 8.38
CA PHE A 188 -5.25 -4.58 9.50
C PHE A 188 -5.26 -5.44 10.76
N LEU A 189 -5.49 -6.75 10.63
CA LEU A 189 -5.42 -7.68 11.78
C LEU A 189 -4.01 -7.72 12.36
N LEU A 190 -2.96 -7.81 11.55
CA LEU A 190 -1.58 -7.71 12.00
C LEU A 190 -1.30 -6.36 12.68
N GLY A 191 -1.84 -5.26 12.13
CA GLY A 191 -1.74 -3.93 12.73
C GLY A 191 -2.37 -3.86 14.12
N ILE A 192 -3.57 -4.43 14.30
CA ILE A 192 -4.24 -4.50 15.60
C ILE A 192 -3.40 -5.33 16.57
N VAL A 193 -2.92 -6.49 16.17
CA VAL A 193 -2.10 -7.37 17.03
C VAL A 193 -0.82 -6.68 17.48
N VAL A 194 -0.15 -5.94 16.62
CA VAL A 194 1.08 -5.25 17.00
C VAL A 194 0.84 -4.05 17.91
N VAL A 195 -0.32 -3.40 17.80
CA VAL A 195 -0.69 -2.26 18.65
C VAL A 195 -1.15 -2.73 20.03
N GLU A 196 -2.10 -3.64 20.09
CA GLU A 196 -2.71 -4.14 21.32
C GLU A 196 -1.79 -5.08 22.12
N ALA A 197 -0.84 -5.73 21.46
CA ALA A 197 0.12 -6.69 22.04
C ALA A 197 -0.53 -7.71 22.98
N PRO A 198 -1.52 -8.50 22.53
CA PRO A 198 -2.17 -9.51 23.36
C PRO A 198 -1.17 -10.60 23.79
N PRO A 199 -1.50 -11.46 24.76
CA PRO A 199 -0.65 -12.59 25.11
C PRO A 199 -0.23 -13.36 23.87
N MET A 200 1.08 -13.69 23.75
CA MET A 200 1.68 -14.39 22.61
C MET A 200 1.64 -13.59 21.28
N TRP A 201 1.53 -12.26 21.32
CA TRP A 201 1.44 -11.41 20.13
C TRP A 201 2.55 -11.67 19.09
N ILE A 202 3.79 -11.97 19.54
CA ILE A 202 4.93 -12.29 18.65
C ILE A 202 4.63 -13.55 17.83
N LEU A 203 4.06 -14.59 18.45
CA LEU A 203 3.70 -15.82 17.76
C LEU A 203 2.57 -15.56 16.75
N ILE A 204 1.56 -14.78 17.15
CA ILE A 204 0.45 -14.42 16.26
C ILE A 204 0.97 -13.65 15.04
N LEU A 205 1.88 -12.69 15.24
CA LEU A 205 2.50 -11.96 14.14
C LEU A 205 3.34 -12.87 13.23
N ALA A 206 4.12 -13.77 13.80
CA ALA A 206 4.94 -14.72 13.04
C ALA A 206 4.06 -15.64 12.18
N VAL A 207 3.01 -16.23 12.75
CA VAL A 207 2.05 -17.08 12.04
C VAL A 207 1.31 -16.28 10.95
N GLY A 208 0.84 -15.08 11.26
CA GLY A 208 0.17 -14.21 10.30
C GLY A 208 1.08 -13.79 9.14
N PHE A 209 2.36 -13.50 9.40
CA PHE A 209 3.33 -13.19 8.36
C PHE A 209 3.61 -14.40 7.46
N VAL A 210 3.84 -15.58 8.04
CA VAL A 210 4.01 -16.83 7.27
C VAL A 210 2.77 -17.11 6.41
N PHE A 211 1.57 -16.92 6.96
CA PHE A 211 0.34 -17.03 6.17
C PHE A 211 0.32 -16.07 4.98
N MET A 212 0.67 -14.79 5.19
CA MET A 212 0.74 -13.78 4.12
C MET A 212 1.74 -14.18 3.03
N VAL A 213 2.90 -14.70 3.41
CA VAL A 213 3.92 -15.19 2.46
C VAL A 213 3.36 -16.36 1.66
N LEU A 214 2.84 -17.38 2.31
CA LEU A 214 2.31 -18.59 1.64
C LEU A 214 1.13 -18.27 0.72
N TYR A 215 0.21 -17.40 1.16
CA TYR A 215 -0.97 -17.00 0.37
C TYR A 215 -0.61 -16.24 -0.91
N ASN A 216 0.49 -15.48 -0.88
CA ASN A 216 0.95 -14.67 -2.01
C ASN A 216 2.09 -15.33 -2.81
N PHE A 217 2.67 -16.46 -2.33
CA PHE A 217 3.85 -17.10 -2.91
C PHE A 217 3.64 -17.57 -4.35
N ASN A 218 2.46 -18.12 -4.65
CA ASN A 218 2.15 -18.68 -5.97
C ASN A 218 2.24 -17.65 -7.11
N ALA A 219 1.84 -16.39 -6.87
CA ALA A 219 1.92 -15.33 -7.87
C ALA A 219 3.39 -15.00 -8.23
N ILE A 220 4.24 -14.99 -7.22
CA ILE A 220 5.66 -14.68 -7.38
C ILE A 220 6.39 -15.82 -8.11
N THR A 221 6.15 -17.06 -7.71
CA THR A 221 6.82 -18.23 -8.29
C THR A 221 6.41 -18.49 -9.73
N GLN A 222 5.15 -18.29 -10.09
CA GLN A 222 4.69 -18.41 -11.48
C GLN A 222 5.41 -17.44 -12.41
N THR A 223 5.61 -16.21 -11.97
CA THR A 223 6.31 -15.18 -12.76
C THR A 223 7.80 -15.50 -12.90
N LEU A 224 8.46 -15.89 -11.80
CA LEU A 224 9.88 -16.28 -11.83
C LEU A 224 10.12 -17.53 -12.70
N GLY A 225 9.24 -18.53 -12.63
CA GLY A 225 9.32 -19.75 -13.44
C GLY A 225 9.23 -19.48 -14.95
N GLN A 226 8.44 -18.49 -15.36
CA GLN A 226 8.30 -18.11 -16.77
C GLN A 226 9.49 -17.28 -17.30
N LEU A 227 10.08 -16.42 -16.45
CA LEU A 227 11.31 -15.70 -16.81
C LEU A 227 12.47 -16.67 -17.05
N ARG A 228 12.53 -17.77 -16.27
CA ARG A 228 13.57 -18.81 -16.45
C ARG A 228 13.38 -19.65 -17.71
N ARG A 229 12.16 -19.76 -18.25
CA ARG A 229 11.88 -20.50 -19.50
C ARG A 229 12.10 -19.68 -20.78
N ARG A 230 12.26 -18.35 -20.66
CA ARG A 230 12.54 -17.45 -21.79
C ARG A 230 14.03 -17.23 -22.04
N LYS A 231 14.90 -17.68 -21.14
CA LYS A 231 16.35 -17.79 -21.33
C LYS A 231 16.71 -19.18 -21.84
#